data_0163f616a9926fddf13fcc7505f4853b
#
_entry.id   0163f616a9926fddf13fcc7505f4853b
#
_cell.length_a   1.000
_cell.length_b   1.000
_cell.length_c   1.000
_cell.angle_alpha   90.00
_cell.angle_beta   90.00
_cell.angle_gamma   90.00
#
_symmetry.space_group_name_H-M   'P 1'
#
loop_
_entity.id
_entity.type
_entity.pdbx_description
1 polymer ?
#
loop_
_entity_poly.entity_id
_entity_poly.type
_entity_poly.pdbx_seq_one_letter_code
_entity_poly.pdbx_strand_id
1 'polypeptide(L)'
;MAVALQAVDGIALKFMVDAWAAAPAAQKEGLFHAAFAVRQIEIGLASMASLSLGLTATLYGVALLVDRTHPRWVGELAMVGGVPTMMAGVVIASTGFSALAMAINMPANALLLVWMLVLGGCMWRSGGARPDEPAARRRV
;
A
#
# COMPACT_ATOMS: atom_id res chain seq x y z
N MET A 1 -6.66 -4.66 -6.08
CA MET A 1 -7.10 -3.50 -5.30
C MET A 1 -6.43 -2.20 -5.75
N ALA A 2 -5.10 -2.11 -5.83
CA ALA A 2 -4.38 -0.91 -6.29
C ALA A 2 -4.82 -0.42 -7.69
N VAL A 3 -5.02 -1.34 -8.66
CA VAL A 3 -5.49 -1.01 -10.01
C VAL A 3 -6.89 -0.41 -9.99
N ALA A 4 -7.79 -0.95 -9.15
CA ALA A 4 -9.15 -0.41 -9.02
C ALA A 4 -9.14 1.00 -8.42
N LEU A 5 -8.27 1.26 -7.43
CA LEU A 5 -8.09 2.60 -6.87
C LEU A 5 -7.60 3.59 -7.93
N GLN A 6 -6.60 3.23 -8.73
CA GLN A 6 -6.07 4.07 -9.80
C GLN A 6 -7.12 4.33 -10.90
N ALA A 7 -7.97 3.35 -11.21
CA ALA A 7 -9.04 3.54 -12.19
C ALA A 7 -10.11 4.53 -11.68
N VAL A 8 -10.44 4.48 -10.39
CA VAL A 8 -11.42 5.39 -9.80
C VAL A 8 -10.87 6.80 -9.65
N ASP A 9 -9.66 6.95 -9.08
CA ASP A 9 -9.02 8.25 -8.86
C ASP A 9 -8.58 8.92 -10.18
N GLY A 10 -7.83 8.21 -11.01
CA GLY A 10 -7.23 8.78 -12.21
C GLY A 10 -8.20 8.93 -13.39
N ILE A 11 -9.17 8.04 -13.55
CA ILE A 11 -10.04 8.00 -14.73
C ILE A 11 -11.46 8.42 -14.39
N ALA A 12 -12.14 7.71 -13.50
CA ALA A 12 -13.57 7.95 -13.27
C ALA A 12 -13.83 9.32 -12.65
N LEU A 13 -13.06 9.73 -11.65
CA LEU A 13 -13.21 11.04 -11.01
C LEU A 13 -12.92 12.17 -12.00
N LYS A 14 -11.86 12.03 -12.83
CA LYS A 14 -11.55 13.04 -13.86
C LYS A 14 -12.71 13.22 -14.84
N PHE A 15 -13.28 12.14 -15.38
CA PHE A 15 -14.42 12.23 -16.29
C PHE A 15 -15.64 12.89 -15.65
N MET A 16 -15.91 12.60 -14.37
CA MET A 16 -17.01 13.24 -13.65
C MET A 16 -16.79 14.74 -13.44
N VAL A 17 -15.57 15.16 -13.12
CA VAL A 17 -15.22 16.57 -12.96
C VAL A 17 -15.28 17.32 -14.30
N ASP A 18 -14.75 16.73 -15.37
CA ASP A 18 -14.81 17.32 -16.72
C ASP A 18 -16.28 17.48 -17.19
N ALA A 19 -17.12 16.47 -16.96
CA ALA A 19 -18.56 16.53 -17.27
C ALA A 19 -19.28 17.61 -16.46
N TRP A 20 -18.96 17.74 -15.16
CA TRP A 20 -19.49 18.82 -14.31
C TRP A 20 -19.07 20.22 -14.79
N ALA A 21 -17.80 20.37 -15.18
CA ALA A 21 -17.27 21.66 -15.66
C ALA A 21 -17.95 22.12 -16.94
N ALA A 22 -18.23 21.19 -17.87
CA ALA A 22 -18.85 21.46 -19.15
C ALA A 22 -20.40 21.60 -19.09
N ALA A 23 -21.03 21.24 -17.97
CA ALA A 23 -22.48 21.16 -17.87
C ALA A 23 -23.19 22.52 -17.74
N PRO A 24 -24.40 22.66 -18.29
CA PRO A 24 -25.30 23.80 -18.03
C PRO A 24 -25.63 23.90 -16.52
N ALA A 25 -25.95 25.11 -16.05
CA ALA A 25 -26.24 25.38 -14.64
C ALA A 25 -27.29 24.44 -14.03
N ALA A 26 -28.35 24.11 -14.79
CA ALA A 26 -29.44 23.22 -14.35
C ALA A 26 -29.01 21.77 -14.07
N GLN A 27 -27.89 21.31 -14.62
CA GLN A 27 -27.41 19.94 -14.45
C GLN A 27 -26.21 19.83 -13.48
N LYS A 28 -25.60 20.96 -13.08
CA LYS A 28 -24.39 20.99 -12.27
C LYS A 28 -24.58 20.33 -10.91
N GLU A 29 -25.72 20.49 -10.27
CA GLU A 29 -25.99 19.91 -8.96
C GLU A 29 -26.00 18.36 -9.00
N GLY A 30 -26.71 17.78 -10.00
CA GLY A 30 -26.74 16.32 -10.17
C GLY A 30 -25.36 15.74 -10.46
N LEU A 31 -24.59 16.38 -11.34
CA LEU A 31 -23.22 15.93 -11.66
C LEU A 31 -22.24 16.11 -10.49
N PHE A 32 -22.43 17.14 -9.67
CA PHE A 32 -21.66 17.30 -8.42
C PHE A 32 -21.91 16.14 -7.47
N HIS A 33 -23.18 15.76 -7.25
CA HIS A 33 -23.50 14.61 -6.40
C HIS A 33 -22.92 13.30 -6.94
N ALA A 34 -22.93 13.12 -8.26
CA ALA A 34 -22.31 11.95 -8.90
C ALA A 34 -20.79 11.92 -8.69
N ALA A 35 -20.09 13.04 -8.90
CA ALA A 35 -18.65 13.16 -8.65
C ALA A 35 -18.31 12.95 -7.17
N PHE A 36 -19.14 13.47 -6.27
CA PHE A 36 -18.98 13.28 -4.82
C PHE A 36 -19.13 11.80 -4.42
N ALA A 37 -20.10 11.07 -5.01
CA ALA A 37 -20.25 9.63 -4.74
C ALA A 37 -19.02 8.83 -5.20
N VAL A 38 -18.47 9.14 -6.38
CA VAL A 38 -17.22 8.51 -6.87
C VAL A 38 -16.05 8.80 -5.93
N ARG A 39 -15.95 10.03 -5.41
CA ARG A 39 -14.94 10.41 -4.41
C ARG A 39 -15.05 9.61 -3.11
N GLN A 40 -16.26 9.31 -2.65
CA GLN A 40 -16.46 8.48 -1.46
C GLN A 40 -16.01 7.03 -1.69
N ILE A 41 -16.25 6.48 -2.87
CA ILE A 41 -15.76 5.15 -3.24
C ILE A 41 -14.22 5.13 -3.24
N GLU A 42 -13.59 6.15 -3.80
CA GLU A 42 -12.13 6.29 -3.81
C GLU A 42 -11.54 6.31 -2.39
N ILE A 43 -12.11 7.13 -1.50
CA ILE A 43 -11.70 7.20 -0.08
C ILE A 43 -11.81 5.82 0.58
N GLY A 44 -12.92 5.10 0.35
CA GLY A 44 -13.12 3.75 0.86
C GLY A 44 -12.07 2.76 0.36
N LEU A 45 -11.79 2.78 -0.94
CA LEU A 45 -10.76 1.92 -1.55
C LEU A 45 -9.34 2.24 -1.04
N ALA A 46 -9.01 3.52 -0.90
CA ALA A 46 -7.72 3.96 -0.37
C ALA A 46 -7.53 3.54 1.10
N SER A 47 -8.58 3.69 1.91
CA SER A 47 -8.60 3.24 3.30
C SER A 47 -8.33 1.72 3.39
N MET A 48 -9.10 0.92 2.65
CA MET A 48 -8.94 -0.54 2.63
C MET A 48 -7.58 -0.97 2.10
N ALA A 49 -7.05 -0.29 1.09
CA ALA A 49 -5.71 -0.56 0.57
C ALA A 49 -4.63 -0.30 1.62
N SER A 50 -4.71 0.84 2.33
CA SER A 50 -3.76 1.18 3.40
C SER A 50 -3.85 0.21 4.58
N LEU A 51 -5.06 -0.17 5.00
CA LEU A 51 -5.28 -1.18 6.05
C LEU A 51 -4.68 -2.53 5.66
N SER A 52 -4.97 -3.01 4.45
CA SER A 52 -4.48 -4.31 3.99
C SER A 52 -2.96 -4.32 3.83
N LEU A 53 -2.38 -3.27 3.26
CA LEU A 53 -0.93 -3.14 3.08
C LEU A 53 -0.22 -3.05 4.43
N GLY A 54 -0.71 -2.20 5.34
CA GLY A 54 -0.16 -2.03 6.68
C GLY A 54 -0.23 -3.32 7.51
N LEU A 55 -1.37 -4.02 7.47
CA LEU A 55 -1.53 -5.32 8.13
C LEU A 55 -0.56 -6.36 7.57
N THR A 56 -0.48 -6.47 6.25
CA THR A 56 0.42 -7.41 5.58
C THR A 56 1.88 -7.15 5.97
N ALA A 57 2.34 -5.89 5.89
CA ALA A 57 3.70 -5.51 6.26
C ALA A 57 3.99 -5.81 7.76
N THR A 58 3.02 -5.53 8.64
CA THR A 58 3.15 -5.82 10.08
C THR A 58 3.29 -7.32 10.34
N LEU A 59 2.45 -8.16 9.70
CA LEU A 59 2.53 -9.62 9.83
C LEU A 59 3.87 -10.17 9.31
N TYR A 60 4.34 -9.68 8.16
CA TYR A 60 5.67 -10.03 7.66
C TYR A 60 6.77 -9.58 8.62
N GLY A 61 6.67 -8.38 9.17
CA GLY A 61 7.61 -7.87 10.17
C GLY A 61 7.71 -8.80 11.38
N VAL A 62 6.57 -9.20 11.94
CA VAL A 62 6.51 -10.16 13.05
C VAL A 62 7.12 -11.51 12.67
N ALA A 63 6.78 -12.05 11.49
CA ALA A 63 7.32 -13.31 11.00
C ALA A 63 8.85 -13.27 10.87
N LEU A 64 9.42 -12.19 10.32
CA LEU A 64 10.87 -12.01 10.18
C LEU A 64 11.58 -11.88 11.54
N LEU A 65 10.93 -11.27 12.54
CA LEU A 65 11.48 -11.16 13.89
C LEU A 65 11.51 -12.51 14.64
N VAL A 66 10.51 -13.37 14.37
CA VAL A 66 10.42 -14.70 15.00
C VAL A 66 11.37 -15.68 14.32
N ASP A 67 11.41 -15.71 13.00
CA ASP A 67 12.18 -16.71 12.21
C ASP A 67 13.70 -16.51 12.29
N ARG A 68 14.18 -15.31 12.61
CA ARG A 68 15.61 -14.95 12.75
C ARG A 68 16.51 -15.31 11.55
N THR A 69 15.92 -15.64 10.41
CA THR A 69 16.66 -15.96 9.18
C THR A 69 17.26 -14.71 8.55
N HIS A 70 16.67 -13.56 8.86
CA HIS A 70 17.09 -12.23 8.37
C HIS A 70 17.55 -11.34 9.53
N PRO A 71 18.35 -10.29 9.28
CA PRO A 71 18.70 -9.31 10.30
C PRO A 71 17.44 -8.68 10.91
N ARG A 72 17.39 -8.55 12.22
CA ARG A 72 16.22 -8.06 12.98
C ARG A 72 15.69 -6.70 12.48
N TRP A 73 16.59 -5.82 12.07
CA TRP A 73 16.22 -4.49 11.59
C TRP A 73 15.30 -4.52 10.36
N VAL A 74 15.31 -5.60 9.54
CA VAL A 74 14.41 -5.76 8.40
C VAL A 74 12.96 -5.98 8.87
N GLY A 75 12.76 -6.77 9.92
CA GLY A 75 11.45 -6.95 10.53
C GLY A 75 10.95 -5.69 11.25
N GLU A 76 11.85 -4.99 11.96
CA GLU A 76 11.56 -3.72 12.64
C GLU A 76 11.14 -2.65 11.63
N LEU A 77 11.81 -2.53 10.50
CA LEU A 77 11.50 -1.58 9.43
C LEU A 77 10.09 -1.85 8.83
N ALA A 78 9.72 -3.13 8.67
CA ALA A 78 8.38 -3.51 8.23
C ALA A 78 7.30 -3.06 9.22
N MET A 79 7.55 -3.20 10.52
CA MET A 79 6.61 -2.77 11.56
C MET A 79 6.50 -1.24 11.66
N VAL A 80 7.62 -0.53 11.59
CA VAL A 80 7.67 0.94 11.64
C VAL A 80 6.97 1.56 10.42
N GLY A 81 6.99 0.91 9.26
CA GLY A 81 6.20 1.33 8.11
C GLY A 81 4.76 0.81 8.14
N GLY A 82 4.55 -0.46 8.52
CA GLY A 82 3.26 -1.13 8.46
C GLY A 82 2.22 -0.60 9.44
N VAL A 83 2.59 -0.44 10.71
CA VAL A 83 1.65 0.06 11.74
C VAL A 83 1.13 1.46 11.42
N PRO A 84 1.96 2.47 11.11
CA PRO A 84 1.45 3.78 10.73
C PRO A 84 0.62 3.76 9.44
N THR A 85 0.96 2.93 8.46
CA THR A 85 0.15 2.77 7.22
C THR A 85 -1.25 2.25 7.56
N MET A 86 -1.36 1.29 8.47
CA MET A 86 -2.65 0.78 8.95
C MET A 86 -3.44 1.86 9.70
N MET A 87 -2.78 2.64 10.56
CA MET A 87 -3.40 3.78 11.26
C MET A 87 -3.89 4.84 10.26
N ALA A 88 -3.09 5.17 9.25
CA ALA A 88 -3.48 6.09 8.18
C ALA A 88 -4.74 5.61 7.47
N GLY A 89 -4.88 4.29 7.21
CA GLY A 89 -6.09 3.71 6.65
C GLY A 89 -7.34 4.00 7.48
N VAL A 90 -7.26 3.87 8.81
CA VAL A 90 -8.37 4.22 9.72
C VAL A 90 -8.69 5.72 9.68
N VAL A 91 -7.66 6.57 9.67
CA VAL A 91 -7.84 8.03 9.59
C VAL A 91 -8.46 8.42 8.25
N ILE A 92 -8.02 7.85 7.13
CA ILE A 92 -8.60 8.07 5.80
C ILE A 92 -10.08 7.66 5.78
N ALA A 93 -10.45 6.54 6.41
CA ALA A 93 -11.84 6.10 6.48
C ALA A 93 -12.76 7.12 7.20
N SER A 94 -12.24 7.80 8.21
CA SER A 94 -13.04 8.73 9.04
C SER A 94 -12.99 10.18 8.55
N THR A 95 -11.86 10.64 8.01
CA THR A 95 -11.62 12.04 7.67
C THR A 95 -11.32 12.30 6.20
N GLY A 96 -11.32 11.23 5.37
CA GLY A 96 -10.87 11.30 3.99
C GLY A 96 -9.36 11.60 3.90
N PHE A 97 -8.95 12.19 2.77
CA PHE A 97 -7.56 12.63 2.56
C PHE A 97 -7.26 13.94 3.29
N SER A 98 -7.34 13.91 4.61
CA SER A 98 -6.99 15.05 5.47
C SER A 98 -5.47 15.26 5.53
N ALA A 99 -5.05 16.47 5.95
CA ALA A 99 -3.63 16.78 6.15
C ALA A 99 -2.96 15.81 7.14
N LEU A 100 -3.68 15.40 8.19
CA LEU A 100 -3.21 14.42 9.17
C LEU A 100 -3.03 13.04 8.53
N ALA A 101 -4.02 12.58 7.75
CA ALA A 101 -3.93 11.30 7.04
C ALA A 101 -2.71 11.26 6.11
N MET A 102 -2.47 12.33 5.35
CA MET A 102 -1.35 12.44 4.43
C MET A 102 -0.01 12.53 5.15
N ALA A 103 0.07 13.28 6.26
CA ALA A 103 1.29 13.39 7.07
C ALA A 103 1.74 12.03 7.67
N ILE A 104 0.79 11.13 7.96
CA ILE A 104 1.11 9.78 8.44
C ILE A 104 1.38 8.85 7.26
N ASN A 105 0.54 8.88 6.23
CA ASN A 105 0.54 7.89 5.15
C ASN A 105 1.76 8.02 4.23
N MET A 106 2.17 9.24 3.87
CA MET A 106 3.30 9.45 2.94
C MET A 106 4.63 8.91 3.46
N PRO A 107 5.10 9.29 4.66
CA PRO A 107 6.37 8.75 5.18
C PRO A 107 6.28 7.26 5.46
N ALA A 108 5.15 6.75 5.94
CA ALA A 108 4.96 5.33 6.19
C ALA A 108 5.06 4.49 4.90
N ASN A 109 4.40 4.93 3.82
CA ASN A 109 4.52 4.25 2.53
C ASN A 109 5.93 4.35 1.94
N ALA A 110 6.63 5.46 2.10
CA ALA A 110 8.03 5.59 1.68
C ALA A 110 8.93 4.57 2.42
N LEU A 111 8.73 4.40 3.72
CA LEU A 111 9.43 3.38 4.52
C LEU A 111 9.11 1.96 4.05
N LEU A 112 7.85 1.66 3.72
CA LEU A 112 7.46 0.37 3.18
C LEU A 112 8.09 0.09 1.81
N LEU A 113 8.23 1.10 0.94
CA LEU A 113 8.94 0.95 -0.33
C LEU A 113 10.43 0.61 -0.10
N VAL A 114 11.10 1.33 0.81
CA VAL A 114 12.48 1.01 1.20
C VAL A 114 12.57 -0.40 1.76
N TRP A 115 11.66 -0.79 2.65
CA TRP A 115 11.60 -2.15 3.19
C TRP A 115 11.44 -3.22 2.10
N MET A 116 10.56 -3.02 1.12
CA MET A 116 10.37 -3.95 0.00
C MET A 116 11.65 -4.10 -0.83
N LEU A 117 12.36 -3.00 -1.11
CA LEU A 117 13.63 -3.02 -1.84
C LEU A 117 14.71 -3.78 -1.07
N VAL A 118 14.81 -3.52 0.24
CA VAL A 118 15.77 -4.20 1.12
C VAL A 118 15.47 -5.69 1.20
N LEU A 119 14.22 -6.07 1.46
CA LEU A 119 13.80 -7.46 1.53
C LEU A 119 14.06 -8.19 0.21
N GLY A 120 13.70 -7.58 -0.92
CA GLY A 120 13.97 -8.11 -2.26
C GLY A 120 15.46 -8.32 -2.50
N GLY A 121 16.30 -7.37 -2.11
CA GLY A 121 17.76 -7.47 -2.20
C GLY A 121 18.33 -8.60 -1.32
N CYS A 122 17.83 -8.77 -0.11
CA CYS A 122 18.22 -9.86 0.78
C CYS A 122 17.85 -11.22 0.18
N MET A 123 16.63 -11.36 -0.34
CA MET A 123 16.17 -12.60 -0.98
C MET A 123 16.97 -12.94 -2.24
N TRP A 124 17.29 -11.95 -3.05
CA TRP A 124 18.13 -12.14 -4.25
C TRP A 124 19.51 -12.67 -3.89
N ARG A 125 20.16 -12.09 -2.88
CA ARG A 125 21.48 -12.52 -2.40
C ARG A 125 21.45 -13.94 -1.84
N SER A 126 20.40 -14.30 -1.11
CA SER A 126 20.25 -15.64 -0.53
C SER A 126 19.94 -16.70 -1.59
N GLY A 127 19.18 -16.36 -2.65
CA GLY A 127 18.84 -17.25 -3.75
C GLY A 127 20.03 -17.56 -4.69
N GLY A 128 21.03 -16.66 -4.80
CA GLY A 128 22.25 -16.86 -5.58
C GLY A 128 23.30 -17.77 -4.91
N ALA A 129 23.14 -18.06 -3.62
CA ALA A 129 24.06 -18.90 -2.84
C ALA A 129 23.56 -20.36 -2.71
N ARG A 130 23.04 -20.97 -3.80
CA ARG A 130 22.95 -22.42 -3.86
C ARG A 130 24.33 -22.94 -4.24
N PRO A 131 25.09 -23.57 -3.34
CA PRO A 131 26.20 -24.40 -3.74
C PRO A 131 25.59 -25.58 -4.51
N ASP A 132 26.07 -25.82 -5.71
CA ASP A 132 25.93 -27.10 -6.37
C ASP A 132 26.50 -28.16 -5.42
N GLU A 133 25.64 -28.81 -4.64
CA GLU A 133 26.04 -29.92 -3.81
C GLU A 133 26.40 -31.08 -4.76
N PRO A 134 27.69 -31.43 -4.87
CA PRO A 134 28.06 -32.49 -5.77
C PRO A 134 27.44 -33.79 -5.24
N ALA A 135 26.49 -34.34 -6.00
CA ALA A 135 25.85 -35.65 -5.80
C ALA A 135 26.86 -36.82 -5.85
N ALA A 136 28.10 -36.62 -5.43
CA ALA A 136 29.23 -37.56 -5.61
C ALA A 136 29.70 -38.27 -4.35
N ARG A 137 28.92 -38.28 -3.23
CA ARG A 137 29.33 -39.04 -2.04
C ARG A 137 28.20 -39.89 -1.42
N ARG A 138 27.50 -40.67 -2.22
CA ARG A 138 26.74 -41.82 -1.75
C ARG A 138 27.09 -43.08 -2.56
N ARG A 139 28.34 -43.46 -2.56
CA ARG A 139 28.76 -44.82 -2.88
C ARG A 139 30.08 -45.11 -2.13
N VAL A 140 29.99 -45.59 -0.91
CA VAL A 140 30.80 -46.67 -0.33
C VAL A 140 30.00 -47.23 0.83
#